data_a869e22b8252d11b08e7ccc0f5cd0557
#
_entry.id   a869e22b8252d11b08e7ccc0f5cd0557
#
_cell.length_a   1.000
_cell.length_b   1.000
_cell.length_c   1.000
_cell.angle_alpha   90.00
_cell.angle_beta   90.00
_cell.angle_gamma   90.00
#
_symmetry.space_group_name_H-M   'P 1'
#
loop_
_entity.id
_entity.type
_entity.pdbx_description
1 polymer ?
#
loop_
_entity_poly.entity_id
_entity_poly.type
_entity_poly.pdbx_seq_one_letter_code
_entity_poly.pdbx_strand_id
1 'polypeptide(L)'
;MAPQSPVDARSAGVPLDELKKLALSRPTPRCGSEALRCGRVTVIAEIDPARADRTSLAEQYASRGVAALAVPAGDPACVADIAAFADVPVLSLEPATASYQIWQARAQGADLVLVPAAALPDVALVALVERAESIAMTAVVEVRDGRDLVRALRAGARVVLLRPPVGATAAQARTALADLLSMCPEGVVRVAECGPAGQADLISFARLGADAVLLGTELLDGADPGATAGRLASMGAHPALSRSR
;
A
#
# COMPACT_ATOMS: atom_id res chain seq x y z
N MET A 1 -11.80 -34.95 -1.84
CA MET A 1 -10.83 -34.21 -2.67
C MET A 1 -11.24 -32.73 -2.57
N ALA A 2 -10.55 -31.95 -1.75
CA ALA A 2 -10.85 -30.54 -1.54
C ALA A 2 -10.48 -29.73 -2.80
N PRO A 3 -11.24 -28.68 -3.16
CA PRO A 3 -10.89 -27.84 -4.30
C PRO A 3 -9.57 -27.12 -4.01
N GLN A 4 -8.59 -27.27 -4.90
CA GLN A 4 -7.35 -26.52 -4.85
C GLN A 4 -7.68 -25.03 -5.07
N SER A 5 -7.18 -24.19 -4.17
CA SER A 5 -7.40 -22.74 -4.24
C SER A 5 -6.85 -22.18 -5.55
N PRO A 6 -7.53 -21.18 -6.16
CA PRO A 6 -7.08 -20.55 -7.42
C PRO A 6 -5.72 -19.84 -7.33
N VAL A 7 -5.15 -19.72 -6.12
CA VAL A 7 -3.82 -19.16 -5.84
C VAL A 7 -2.68 -20.04 -6.37
N ASP A 8 -2.88 -21.37 -6.42
CA ASP A 8 -1.81 -22.31 -6.82
C ASP A 8 -1.51 -22.28 -8.32
N ALA A 9 -2.43 -21.82 -9.14
CA ALA A 9 -2.28 -21.84 -10.62
C ALA A 9 -1.40 -20.70 -11.17
N ARG A 10 -1.17 -19.62 -10.42
CA ARG A 10 -0.32 -18.48 -10.84
C ARG A 10 1.13 -18.60 -10.36
N SER A 11 1.42 -19.54 -9.48
CA SER A 11 2.73 -19.74 -8.84
C SER A 11 3.65 -20.72 -9.58
N ALA A 12 3.27 -21.23 -10.74
CA ALA A 12 3.99 -22.29 -11.48
C ALA A 12 5.18 -21.73 -12.28
N GLY A 13 6.13 -21.02 -11.66
CA GLY A 13 7.24 -20.48 -12.43
C GLY A 13 8.62 -20.58 -11.81
N VAL A 14 8.81 -20.14 -10.58
CA VAL A 14 10.13 -20.05 -9.97
C VAL A 14 10.19 -20.88 -8.67
N PRO A 15 11.16 -21.80 -8.50
CA PRO A 15 11.33 -22.51 -7.25
C PRO A 15 11.57 -21.56 -6.07
N LEU A 16 10.98 -21.88 -4.89
CA LEU A 16 11.04 -20.99 -3.71
C LEU A 16 12.48 -20.63 -3.32
N ASP A 17 13.43 -21.56 -3.43
CA ASP A 17 14.82 -21.30 -3.06
C ASP A 17 15.53 -20.35 -4.03
N GLU A 18 15.18 -20.41 -5.30
CA GLU A 18 15.66 -19.45 -6.30
C GLU A 18 15.04 -18.07 -6.06
N LEU A 19 13.74 -18.03 -5.77
CA LEU A 19 13.03 -16.81 -5.44
C LEU A 19 13.62 -16.11 -4.20
N LYS A 20 13.94 -16.87 -3.15
CA LYS A 20 14.64 -16.35 -1.97
C LYS A 20 16.01 -15.78 -2.30
N LYS A 21 16.79 -16.46 -3.14
CA LYS A 21 18.11 -15.95 -3.58
C LYS A 21 17.96 -14.63 -4.31
N LEU A 22 17.01 -14.53 -5.23
CA LEU A 22 16.70 -13.28 -5.95
C LEU A 22 16.27 -12.16 -4.98
N ALA A 23 15.37 -12.47 -4.06
CA ALA A 23 14.90 -11.51 -3.06
C ALA A 23 16.04 -10.98 -2.17
N LEU A 24 16.93 -11.86 -1.71
CA LEU A 24 18.06 -11.52 -0.84
C LEU A 24 19.20 -10.82 -1.60
N SER A 25 19.28 -10.95 -2.93
CA SER A 25 20.26 -10.23 -3.74
C SER A 25 19.86 -8.78 -4.04
N ARG A 26 18.59 -8.39 -3.77
CA ARG A 26 18.13 -7.00 -3.92
C ARG A 26 18.71 -6.10 -2.84
N PRO A 27 18.90 -4.80 -3.10
CA PRO A 27 19.25 -3.82 -2.06
C PRO A 27 18.27 -3.89 -0.89
N THR A 28 18.69 -3.53 0.31
CA THR A 28 17.81 -3.49 1.48
C THR A 28 16.54 -2.68 1.18
N PRO A 29 15.34 -3.18 1.56
CA PRO A 29 14.10 -2.44 1.35
C PRO A 29 14.13 -1.07 2.00
N ARG A 30 13.55 -0.08 1.33
CA ARG A 30 13.31 1.24 1.91
C ARG A 30 12.25 1.13 3.02
N CYS A 31 12.45 1.86 4.11
CA CYS A 31 11.52 1.81 5.23
C CYS A 31 10.19 2.51 4.88
N GLY A 32 9.16 1.72 4.57
CA GLY A 32 7.84 2.25 4.21
C GLY A 32 7.16 2.99 5.35
N SER A 33 7.29 2.50 6.59
CA SER A 33 6.68 3.15 7.74
C SER A 33 7.27 4.54 8.04
N GLU A 34 8.57 4.74 7.81
CA GLU A 34 9.21 6.05 7.95
C GLU A 34 8.80 7.00 6.83
N ALA A 35 8.79 6.52 5.59
CA ALA A 35 8.38 7.33 4.44
C ALA A 35 6.93 7.84 4.58
N LEU A 36 6.05 7.03 5.16
CA LEU A 36 4.63 7.35 5.34
C LEU A 36 4.34 8.16 6.61
N ARG A 37 5.24 8.17 7.61
CA ARG A 37 5.06 8.90 8.88
C ARG A 37 6.08 10.02 9.03
N CYS A 38 5.85 11.15 8.38
CA CYS A 38 6.76 12.29 8.46
C CYS A 38 6.15 13.55 9.11
N GLY A 39 5.12 13.39 9.96
CA GLY A 39 4.46 14.50 10.67
C GLY A 39 3.50 15.33 9.81
N ARG A 40 3.30 14.94 8.56
CA ARG A 40 2.35 15.50 7.60
C ARG A 40 1.61 14.37 6.91
N VAL A 41 0.50 14.67 6.23
CA VAL A 41 -0.20 13.65 5.43
C VAL A 41 0.57 13.43 4.14
N THR A 42 1.01 12.20 3.92
CA THR A 42 1.75 11.79 2.73
C THR A 42 0.81 11.19 1.68
N VAL A 43 1.32 11.06 0.46
CA VAL A 43 0.58 10.48 -0.66
C VAL A 43 1.30 9.23 -1.15
N ILE A 44 0.54 8.17 -1.32
CA ILE A 44 0.90 6.98 -2.08
C ILE A 44 0.14 7.07 -3.41
N ALA A 45 0.83 6.99 -4.54
CA ALA A 45 0.19 7.05 -5.86
C ALA A 45 0.24 5.69 -6.55
N GLU A 46 -0.91 5.21 -7.01
CA GLU A 46 -0.98 4.02 -7.84
C GLU A 46 -0.49 4.32 -9.26
N ILE A 47 0.20 3.35 -9.84
CA ILE A 47 0.61 3.36 -11.24
C ILE A 47 -0.07 2.18 -11.93
N ASP A 48 -0.87 2.46 -12.95
CA ASP A 48 -1.51 1.44 -13.76
C ASP A 48 -0.44 0.58 -14.47
N PRO A 49 -0.38 -0.74 -14.23
CA PRO A 49 0.57 -1.64 -14.86
C PRO A 49 0.44 -1.70 -16.38
N ALA A 50 -0.72 -1.37 -16.95
CA ALA A 50 -0.94 -1.35 -18.39
C ALA A 50 -0.32 -0.15 -19.11
N ARG A 51 0.13 0.88 -18.38
CA ARG A 51 0.72 2.09 -18.97
C ARG A 51 2.11 1.82 -19.57
N ALA A 52 2.32 2.27 -20.79
CA ALA A 52 3.62 2.20 -21.46
C ALA A 52 4.66 3.16 -20.86
N ASP A 53 4.21 4.28 -20.27
CA ASP A 53 5.03 5.33 -19.68
C ASP A 53 5.22 5.18 -18.15
N ARG A 54 4.93 4.01 -17.57
CA ARG A 54 4.92 3.74 -16.13
C ARG A 54 6.22 4.11 -15.39
N THR A 55 7.37 3.90 -16.01
CA THR A 55 8.67 4.24 -15.41
C THR A 55 8.90 5.75 -15.35
N SER A 56 8.62 6.46 -16.44
CA SER A 56 8.67 7.92 -16.47
C SER A 56 7.67 8.54 -15.50
N LEU A 57 6.49 7.95 -15.37
CA LEU A 57 5.47 8.40 -14.42
C LEU A 57 5.91 8.17 -12.97
N ALA A 58 6.60 7.07 -12.68
CA ALA A 58 7.19 6.80 -11.38
C ALA A 58 8.19 7.89 -10.96
N GLU A 59 9.10 8.27 -11.85
CA GLU A 59 10.04 9.37 -11.64
C GLU A 59 9.32 10.71 -11.42
N GLN A 60 8.30 11.00 -12.22
CA GLN A 60 7.50 12.22 -12.07
C GLN A 60 6.77 12.28 -10.72
N TYR A 61 6.20 11.19 -10.26
CA TYR A 61 5.53 11.14 -8.96
C TYR A 61 6.53 11.35 -7.82
N ALA A 62 7.66 10.65 -7.84
CA ALA A 62 8.71 10.77 -6.84
C ALA A 62 9.27 12.21 -6.77
N SER A 63 9.61 12.81 -7.92
CA SER A 63 10.13 14.18 -7.99
C SER A 63 9.13 15.25 -7.53
N ARG A 64 7.82 14.94 -7.53
CA ARG A 64 6.76 15.85 -7.10
C ARG A 64 6.29 15.62 -5.66
N GLY A 65 7.05 14.84 -4.87
CA GLY A 65 6.84 14.69 -3.44
C GLY A 65 5.83 13.61 -3.03
N VAL A 66 5.51 12.66 -3.93
CA VAL A 66 4.80 11.42 -3.57
C VAL A 66 5.72 10.59 -2.68
N ALA A 67 5.22 10.09 -1.57
CA ALA A 67 6.03 9.43 -0.55
C ALA A 67 6.27 7.93 -0.82
N ALA A 68 5.39 7.29 -1.58
CA ALA A 68 5.51 5.91 -2.03
C ALA A 68 4.69 5.69 -3.30
N LEU A 69 5.08 4.70 -4.08
CA LEU A 69 4.34 4.25 -5.27
C LEU A 69 3.61 2.96 -4.95
N ALA A 70 2.44 2.75 -5.52
CA ALA A 70 1.69 1.51 -5.39
C ALA A 70 1.44 0.89 -6.77
N VAL A 71 1.65 -0.42 -6.86
CA VAL A 71 1.46 -1.18 -8.10
C VAL A 71 0.35 -2.19 -7.88
N PRO A 72 -0.81 -2.02 -8.55
CA PRO A 72 -1.91 -2.98 -8.52
C PRO A 72 -1.48 -4.38 -8.97
N ALA A 73 -2.29 -5.38 -8.60
CA ALA A 73 -2.13 -6.75 -9.09
C ALA A 73 -2.19 -6.79 -10.62
N GLY A 74 -1.27 -7.53 -11.24
CA GLY A 74 -1.18 -7.60 -12.70
C GLY A 74 0.11 -8.22 -13.18
N ASP A 75 0.80 -7.56 -14.10
CA ASP A 75 2.08 -8.02 -14.62
C ASP A 75 3.18 -7.93 -13.55
N PRO A 76 3.78 -9.06 -13.16
CA PRO A 76 4.88 -9.09 -12.20
C PRO A 76 6.09 -8.23 -12.59
N ALA A 77 6.32 -8.01 -13.88
CA ALA A 77 7.42 -7.18 -14.35
C ALA A 77 7.23 -5.70 -14.00
N CYS A 78 5.98 -5.26 -13.82
CA CYS A 78 5.67 -3.87 -13.53
C CYS A 78 6.29 -3.38 -12.20
N VAL A 79 6.25 -4.20 -11.15
CA VAL A 79 6.88 -3.87 -9.86
C VAL A 79 8.39 -3.71 -10.04
N ALA A 80 9.03 -4.61 -10.81
CA ALA A 80 10.47 -4.57 -11.03
C ALA A 80 10.89 -3.35 -11.87
N ASP A 81 10.12 -3.02 -12.89
CA ASP A 81 10.36 -1.83 -13.73
C ASP A 81 10.28 -0.55 -12.90
N ILE A 82 9.21 -0.41 -12.12
CA ILE A 82 9.00 0.78 -11.27
C ILE A 82 10.07 0.86 -10.18
N ALA A 83 10.37 -0.24 -9.50
CA ALA A 83 11.36 -0.26 -8.41
C ALA A 83 12.78 0.06 -8.88
N ALA A 84 13.10 -0.19 -10.16
CA ALA A 84 14.41 0.13 -10.74
C ALA A 84 14.64 1.64 -10.92
N PHE A 85 13.57 2.42 -11.07
CA PHE A 85 13.64 3.87 -11.36
C PHE A 85 13.11 4.75 -10.22
N ALA A 86 12.40 4.16 -9.25
CA ALA A 86 11.83 4.92 -8.14
C ALA A 86 12.85 5.17 -7.03
N ASP A 87 12.97 6.42 -6.59
CA ASP A 87 13.74 6.81 -5.40
C ASP A 87 12.91 6.72 -4.10
N VAL A 88 11.62 6.40 -4.21
CA VAL A 88 10.67 6.24 -3.10
C VAL A 88 10.27 4.77 -2.96
N PRO A 89 9.78 4.34 -1.77
CA PRO A 89 9.33 2.97 -1.55
C PRO A 89 8.23 2.54 -2.52
N VAL A 90 8.25 1.26 -2.92
CA VAL A 90 7.27 0.64 -3.82
C VAL A 90 6.43 -0.38 -3.06
N LEU A 91 5.12 -0.19 -3.05
CA LEU A 91 4.12 -1.08 -2.48
C LEU A 91 3.55 -1.99 -3.57
N SER A 92 3.73 -3.30 -3.42
CA SER A 92 2.98 -4.27 -4.21
C SER A 92 1.58 -4.43 -3.62
N LEU A 93 0.55 -4.10 -4.39
CA LEU A 93 -0.87 -4.31 -4.04
C LEU A 93 -1.38 -5.70 -4.44
N GLU A 94 -0.52 -6.59 -4.99
CA GLU A 94 -0.85 -8.02 -5.10
C GLU A 94 -1.07 -8.59 -3.71
N PRO A 95 -2.27 -9.13 -3.39
CA PRO A 95 -2.56 -9.61 -2.05
C PRO A 95 -1.68 -10.81 -1.68
N ALA A 96 -0.85 -10.68 -0.65
CA ALA A 96 -0.05 -11.78 -0.13
C ALA A 96 -0.87 -12.62 0.85
N THR A 97 -1.29 -13.79 0.42
CA THR A 97 -2.00 -14.80 1.22
C THR A 97 -1.13 -16.01 1.57
N ALA A 98 0.09 -16.06 1.04
CA ALA A 98 1.10 -17.06 1.34
C ALA A 98 2.50 -16.44 1.37
N SER A 99 3.43 -17.06 2.12
CA SER A 99 4.82 -16.62 2.24
C SER A 99 5.54 -16.51 0.88
N TYR A 100 5.16 -17.33 -0.10
CA TYR A 100 5.69 -17.29 -1.45
C TYR A 100 5.50 -15.90 -2.11
N GLN A 101 4.31 -15.30 -1.97
CA GLN A 101 4.00 -14.00 -2.56
C GLN A 101 4.81 -12.85 -1.95
N ILE A 102 5.16 -12.96 -0.65
CA ILE A 102 6.05 -11.99 0.01
C ILE A 102 7.46 -12.08 -0.59
N TRP A 103 7.99 -13.29 -0.78
CA TRP A 103 9.28 -13.49 -1.45
C TRP A 103 9.25 -13.02 -2.90
N GLN A 104 8.14 -13.26 -3.60
CA GLN A 104 7.93 -12.81 -4.98
C GLN A 104 7.95 -11.28 -5.09
N ALA A 105 7.17 -10.59 -4.26
CA ALA A 105 7.16 -9.13 -4.21
C ALA A 105 8.57 -8.57 -3.93
N ARG A 106 9.30 -9.19 -2.98
CA ARG A 106 10.67 -8.78 -2.68
C ARG A 106 11.63 -9.03 -3.84
N ALA A 107 11.55 -10.17 -4.50
CA ALA A 107 12.37 -10.50 -5.68
C ALA A 107 12.13 -9.51 -6.84
N GLN A 108 10.95 -8.97 -6.95
CA GLN A 108 10.58 -7.90 -7.91
C GLN A 108 11.09 -6.51 -7.46
N GLY A 109 11.53 -6.35 -6.21
CA GLY A 109 12.05 -5.08 -5.71
C GLY A 109 11.06 -4.26 -4.88
N ALA A 110 9.89 -4.83 -4.52
CA ALA A 110 8.97 -4.15 -3.62
C ALA A 110 9.59 -3.96 -2.23
N ASP A 111 9.29 -2.82 -1.61
CA ASP A 111 9.68 -2.43 -0.26
C ASP A 111 8.54 -2.70 0.73
N LEU A 112 7.28 -2.59 0.26
CA LEU A 112 6.08 -2.86 1.03
C LEU A 112 5.24 -3.92 0.31
N VAL A 113 4.46 -4.70 1.09
CA VAL A 113 3.59 -5.74 0.56
C VAL A 113 2.22 -5.70 1.24
N LEU A 114 1.16 -5.87 0.45
CA LEU A 114 -0.21 -5.90 0.94
C LEU A 114 -0.56 -7.26 1.53
N VAL A 115 -1.06 -7.26 2.78
CA VAL A 115 -1.55 -8.46 3.47
C VAL A 115 -3.03 -8.27 3.82
N PRO A 116 -3.96 -8.97 3.17
CA PRO A 116 -5.39 -8.77 3.36
C PRO A 116 -5.89 -9.47 4.63
N ALA A 117 -6.26 -8.72 5.67
CA ALA A 117 -6.73 -9.30 6.94
C ALA A 117 -7.98 -10.15 6.75
N ALA A 118 -8.95 -9.69 5.95
CA ALA A 118 -10.21 -10.41 5.73
C ALA A 118 -10.05 -11.78 5.06
N ALA A 119 -8.99 -11.98 4.27
CA ALA A 119 -8.76 -13.21 3.52
C ALA A 119 -8.00 -14.30 4.31
N LEU A 120 -7.53 -14.00 5.53
CA LEU A 120 -6.59 -14.84 6.28
C LEU A 120 -7.17 -15.24 7.64
N PRO A 121 -6.93 -16.49 8.12
CA PRO A 121 -7.08 -16.80 9.53
C PRO A 121 -6.00 -16.09 10.37
N ASP A 122 -6.26 -15.88 11.68
CA ASP A 122 -5.38 -15.08 12.55
C ASP A 122 -3.93 -15.58 12.57
N VAL A 123 -3.72 -16.90 12.64
CA VAL A 123 -2.37 -17.50 12.64
C VAL A 123 -1.61 -17.19 11.36
N ALA A 124 -2.28 -17.22 10.20
CA ALA A 124 -1.66 -16.91 8.93
C ALA A 124 -1.36 -15.41 8.81
N LEU A 125 -2.25 -14.55 9.30
CA LEU A 125 -2.04 -13.10 9.31
C LEU A 125 -0.78 -12.73 10.11
N VAL A 126 -0.63 -13.26 11.32
CA VAL A 126 0.58 -13.08 12.16
C VAL A 126 1.82 -13.56 11.40
N ALA A 127 1.79 -14.80 10.89
CA ALA A 127 2.94 -15.40 10.22
C ALA A 127 3.39 -14.61 8.97
N LEU A 128 2.45 -14.00 8.23
CA LEU A 128 2.78 -13.22 7.04
C LEU A 128 3.32 -11.82 7.39
N VAL A 129 2.77 -11.17 8.43
CA VAL A 129 3.33 -9.92 8.93
C VAL A 129 4.77 -10.13 9.42
N GLU A 130 5.02 -11.14 10.26
CA GLU A 130 6.36 -11.51 10.72
C GLU A 130 7.30 -11.89 9.56
N ARG A 131 6.78 -12.58 8.54
CA ARG A 131 7.57 -12.94 7.36
C ARG A 131 8.04 -11.70 6.60
N ALA A 132 7.17 -10.74 6.35
CA ALA A 132 7.55 -9.50 5.68
C ALA A 132 8.63 -8.76 6.48
N GLU A 133 8.43 -8.60 7.80
CA GLU A 133 9.39 -7.94 8.67
C GLU A 133 10.74 -8.67 8.75
N SER A 134 10.73 -10.02 8.73
CA SER A 134 11.98 -10.84 8.79
C SER A 134 12.91 -10.62 7.60
N ILE A 135 12.42 -10.05 6.51
CA ILE A 135 13.20 -9.69 5.32
C ILE A 135 13.21 -8.17 5.08
N ALA A 136 13.01 -7.41 6.15
CA ALA A 136 13.01 -5.96 6.19
C ALA A 136 11.95 -5.27 5.30
N MET A 137 10.96 -5.99 4.78
CA MET A 137 9.81 -5.38 4.11
C MET A 137 8.82 -4.82 5.12
N THR A 138 8.08 -3.80 4.71
CA THR A 138 6.94 -3.28 5.49
C THR A 138 5.66 -4.01 5.09
N ALA A 139 5.04 -4.75 6.03
CA ALA A 139 3.71 -5.29 5.83
C ALA A 139 2.68 -4.17 5.93
N VAL A 140 1.87 -4.00 4.88
CA VAL A 140 0.71 -3.11 4.84
C VAL A 140 -0.54 -3.98 4.98
N VAL A 141 -1.16 -3.96 6.15
CA VAL A 141 -2.31 -4.82 6.40
C VAL A 141 -3.59 -4.13 5.94
N GLU A 142 -4.28 -4.73 4.96
CA GLU A 142 -5.57 -4.23 4.48
C GLU A 142 -6.66 -4.52 5.50
N VAL A 143 -7.43 -3.48 5.82
CA VAL A 143 -8.51 -3.48 6.82
C VAL A 143 -9.76 -2.86 6.21
N ARG A 144 -10.91 -3.53 6.33
CA ARG A 144 -12.18 -3.06 5.79
C ARG A 144 -13.24 -2.80 6.85
N ASP A 145 -13.03 -3.31 8.05
CA ASP A 145 -13.92 -3.11 9.20
C ASP A 145 -13.15 -3.13 10.53
N GLY A 146 -13.86 -2.85 11.64
CA GLY A 146 -13.25 -2.82 12.97
C GLY A 146 -12.75 -4.20 13.45
N ARG A 147 -13.31 -5.30 12.96
CA ARG A 147 -12.82 -6.65 13.28
C ARG A 147 -11.47 -6.90 12.63
N ASP A 148 -11.35 -6.56 11.36
CA ASP A 148 -10.07 -6.65 10.65
C ASP A 148 -9.00 -5.78 11.30
N LEU A 149 -9.38 -4.56 11.75
CA LEU A 149 -8.45 -3.67 12.44
C LEU A 149 -7.91 -4.31 13.73
N VAL A 150 -8.79 -4.86 14.56
CA VAL A 150 -8.35 -5.53 15.80
C VAL A 150 -7.42 -6.71 15.50
N ARG A 151 -7.69 -7.48 14.46
CA ARG A 151 -6.87 -8.61 14.03
C ARG A 151 -5.51 -8.14 13.50
N ALA A 152 -5.49 -7.07 12.69
CA ALA A 152 -4.27 -6.47 12.19
C ALA A 152 -3.35 -5.99 13.32
N LEU A 153 -3.93 -5.30 14.32
CA LEU A 153 -3.20 -4.81 15.48
C LEU A 153 -2.62 -5.97 16.34
N ARG A 154 -3.40 -7.03 16.55
CA ARG A 154 -2.92 -8.24 17.24
C ARG A 154 -1.81 -8.97 16.47
N ALA A 155 -1.82 -8.91 15.15
CA ALA A 155 -0.76 -9.44 14.31
C ALA A 155 0.51 -8.57 14.29
N GLY A 156 0.54 -7.45 14.99
CA GLY A 156 1.70 -6.56 15.05
C GLY A 156 1.84 -5.61 13.85
N ALA A 157 0.75 -5.37 13.11
CA ALA A 157 0.77 -4.45 11.98
C ALA A 157 1.24 -3.06 12.39
N ARG A 158 2.27 -2.55 11.71
CA ARG A 158 2.78 -1.18 11.88
C ARG A 158 2.17 -0.19 10.88
N VAL A 159 1.66 -0.71 9.78
CA VAL A 159 0.98 0.05 8.73
C VAL A 159 -0.33 -0.63 8.41
N VAL A 160 -1.43 0.10 8.45
CA VAL A 160 -2.75 -0.38 8.03
C VAL A 160 -3.26 0.43 6.84
N LEU A 161 -3.76 -0.27 5.82
CA LEU A 161 -4.47 0.34 4.70
C LEU A 161 -5.97 0.18 4.94
N LEU A 162 -6.61 1.30 5.22
CA LEU A 162 -8.04 1.37 5.46
C LEU A 162 -8.76 1.51 4.12
N ARG A 163 -9.56 0.52 3.77
CA ARG A 163 -10.36 0.46 2.55
C ARG A 163 -11.85 0.43 2.87
N PRO A 164 -12.69 1.06 2.04
CA PRO A 164 -14.13 0.98 2.24
C PRO A 164 -14.65 -0.44 1.99
N PRO A 165 -15.82 -0.79 2.55
CA PRO A 165 -16.51 -2.03 2.20
C PRO A 165 -16.77 -2.09 0.69
N VAL A 166 -16.70 -3.30 0.12
CA VAL A 166 -16.96 -3.52 -1.31
C VAL A 166 -18.39 -3.10 -1.66
N GLY A 167 -18.55 -2.32 -2.71
CA GLY A 167 -19.85 -1.82 -3.16
C GLY A 167 -20.42 -0.64 -2.37
N ALA A 168 -19.65 -0.07 -1.43
CA ALA A 168 -20.08 1.12 -0.69
C ALA A 168 -20.20 2.34 -1.62
N THR A 169 -21.24 3.15 -1.41
CA THR A 169 -21.33 4.47 -2.03
C THR A 169 -20.23 5.39 -1.49
N ALA A 170 -19.91 6.48 -2.19
CA ALA A 170 -18.90 7.44 -1.74
C ALA A 170 -19.17 8.00 -0.32
N ALA A 171 -20.43 8.20 0.04
CA ALA A 171 -20.80 8.64 1.39
C ALA A 171 -20.56 7.55 2.44
N GLN A 172 -20.97 6.31 2.17
CA GLN A 172 -20.73 5.17 3.04
C GLN A 172 -19.23 4.88 3.20
N ALA A 173 -18.46 4.98 2.11
CA ALA A 173 -17.02 4.81 2.13
C ALA A 173 -16.34 5.82 3.07
N ARG A 174 -16.70 7.11 2.95
CA ARG A 174 -16.16 8.15 3.85
C ARG A 174 -16.50 7.92 5.31
N THR A 175 -17.75 7.52 5.61
CA THR A 175 -18.17 7.22 6.99
C THR A 175 -17.39 6.04 7.54
N ALA A 176 -17.31 4.93 6.81
CA ALA A 176 -16.58 3.74 7.24
C ALA A 176 -15.08 4.02 7.48
N LEU A 177 -14.44 4.80 6.61
CA LEU A 177 -13.05 5.19 6.79
C LEU A 177 -12.85 6.14 7.97
N ALA A 178 -13.79 7.07 8.20
CA ALA A 178 -13.76 7.95 9.36
C ALA A 178 -13.86 7.15 10.68
N ASP A 179 -14.75 6.17 10.74
CA ASP A 179 -14.91 5.29 11.90
C ASP A 179 -13.62 4.48 12.14
N LEU A 180 -13.05 3.88 11.11
CA LEU A 180 -11.80 3.12 11.19
C LEU A 180 -10.63 4.00 11.63
N LEU A 181 -10.48 5.21 11.08
CA LEU A 181 -9.44 6.16 11.48
C LEU A 181 -9.55 6.51 12.97
N SER A 182 -10.77 6.70 13.48
CA SER A 182 -11.01 7.01 14.90
C SER A 182 -10.66 5.85 15.85
N MET A 183 -10.73 4.61 15.36
CA MET A 183 -10.41 3.39 16.13
C MET A 183 -8.92 3.05 16.10
N CYS A 184 -8.15 3.58 15.16
CA CYS A 184 -6.73 3.28 15.03
C CYS A 184 -5.91 3.92 16.17
N PRO A 185 -5.10 3.14 16.89
CA PRO A 185 -4.26 3.67 17.95
C PRO A 185 -3.13 4.56 17.42
N GLU A 186 -2.62 5.43 18.29
CA GLU A 186 -1.34 6.10 18.02
C GLU A 186 -0.22 5.06 17.92
N GLY A 187 0.75 5.32 17.05
CA GLY A 187 1.86 4.38 16.85
C GLY A 187 1.73 3.51 15.60
N VAL A 188 0.52 3.30 15.06
CA VAL A 188 0.29 2.63 13.77
C VAL A 188 0.15 3.68 12.66
N VAL A 189 0.79 3.45 11.52
CA VAL A 189 0.65 4.29 10.32
C VAL A 189 -0.72 4.01 9.69
N ARG A 190 -1.52 5.04 9.53
CA ARG A 190 -2.90 4.97 9.00
C ARG A 190 -2.92 5.49 7.57
N VAL A 191 -3.07 4.58 6.64
CA VAL A 191 -3.24 4.90 5.22
C VAL A 191 -4.72 4.78 4.89
N ALA A 192 -5.34 5.85 4.38
CA ALA A 192 -6.74 5.82 3.93
C ALA A 192 -6.80 5.84 2.40
N GLU A 193 -7.60 4.95 1.81
CA GLU A 193 -7.84 4.97 0.36
C GLU A 193 -8.74 6.16 0.01
N CYS A 194 -8.26 7.04 -0.89
CA CYS A 194 -9.05 8.14 -1.40
C CYS A 194 -10.06 7.65 -2.44
N GLY A 195 -11.30 8.07 -2.26
CA GLY A 195 -12.34 7.89 -3.26
C GLY A 195 -12.26 8.94 -4.37
N PRO A 196 -13.26 8.99 -5.25
CA PRO A 196 -13.29 9.86 -6.42
C PRO A 196 -13.33 11.37 -6.08
N ALA A 197 -13.62 11.75 -4.83
CA ALA A 197 -13.58 13.13 -4.39
C ALA A 197 -12.16 13.69 -4.17
N GLY A 198 -11.14 12.83 -4.22
CA GLY A 198 -9.71 13.17 -4.25
C GLY A 198 -9.30 14.17 -3.17
N GLN A 199 -9.25 15.46 -3.53
CA GLN A 199 -8.87 16.54 -2.62
C GLN A 199 -9.72 16.62 -1.36
N ALA A 200 -11.05 16.51 -1.49
CA ALA A 200 -11.97 16.60 -0.35
C ALA A 200 -11.79 15.42 0.62
N ASP A 201 -11.55 14.21 0.08
CA ASP A 201 -11.28 13.02 0.88
C ASP A 201 -9.92 13.17 1.60
N LEU A 202 -8.87 13.63 0.92
CA LEU A 202 -7.56 13.87 1.53
C LEU A 202 -7.68 14.83 2.73
N ILE A 203 -8.33 15.97 2.56
CA ILE A 203 -8.53 16.95 3.65
C ILE A 203 -9.33 16.34 4.81
N SER A 204 -10.40 15.61 4.49
CA SER A 204 -11.23 14.95 5.50
C SER A 204 -10.44 13.93 6.30
N PHE A 205 -9.72 13.02 5.64
CA PHE A 205 -8.95 11.97 6.30
C PHE A 205 -7.74 12.53 7.06
N ALA A 206 -7.10 13.60 6.54
CA ALA A 206 -6.06 14.32 7.26
C ALA A 206 -6.55 14.82 8.62
N ARG A 207 -7.71 15.47 8.65
CA ARG A 207 -8.33 15.98 9.90
C ARG A 207 -8.72 14.87 10.87
N LEU A 208 -9.06 13.69 10.36
CA LEU A 208 -9.36 12.50 11.16
C LEU A 208 -8.11 11.72 11.57
N GLY A 209 -6.96 12.18 11.13
CA GLY A 209 -5.68 11.65 11.59
C GLY A 209 -5.08 10.57 10.71
N ALA A 210 -5.39 10.50 9.44
CA ALA A 210 -4.60 9.71 8.49
C ALA A 210 -3.15 10.22 8.46
N ASP A 211 -2.20 9.30 8.36
CA ASP A 211 -0.79 9.61 8.17
C ASP A 211 -0.45 9.65 6.68
N ALA A 212 -1.19 8.88 5.87
CA ALA A 212 -1.06 8.84 4.43
C ALA A 212 -2.42 8.62 3.74
N VAL A 213 -2.50 8.96 2.46
CA VAL A 213 -3.61 8.60 1.60
C VAL A 213 -3.12 7.83 0.38
N LEU A 214 -3.87 6.81 -0.03
CA LEU A 214 -3.66 6.08 -1.28
C LEU A 214 -4.55 6.68 -2.37
N LEU A 215 -3.93 7.14 -3.45
CA LEU A 215 -4.60 7.64 -4.65
C LEU A 215 -4.68 6.52 -5.68
N GLY A 216 -5.87 6.04 -5.97
CA GLY A 216 -6.12 5.04 -7.00
C GLY A 216 -5.89 5.58 -8.41
N THR A 217 -5.71 4.68 -9.37
CA THR A 217 -5.51 5.01 -10.78
C THR A 217 -6.62 5.88 -11.35
N GLU A 218 -7.87 5.71 -10.91
CA GLU A 218 -9.02 6.53 -11.35
C GLU A 218 -8.86 8.03 -11.05
N LEU A 219 -8.19 8.38 -9.95
CA LEU A 219 -7.91 9.78 -9.59
C LEU A 219 -6.74 10.36 -10.39
N LEU A 220 -5.89 9.49 -10.89
CA LEU A 220 -4.65 9.83 -11.58
C LEU A 220 -4.77 9.65 -13.10
N ASP A 221 -5.92 9.15 -13.59
CA ASP A 221 -6.21 8.98 -15.02
C ASP A 221 -6.70 10.29 -15.64
N GLY A 222 -5.77 11.21 -15.83
CA GLY A 222 -6.04 12.53 -16.41
C GLY A 222 -4.97 12.96 -17.39
N ALA A 223 -5.11 14.16 -17.94
CA ALA A 223 -4.16 14.70 -18.93
C ALA A 223 -2.73 14.87 -18.36
N ASP A 224 -2.60 15.15 -17.07
CA ASP A 224 -1.30 15.23 -16.37
C ASP A 224 -1.42 14.54 -14.98
N PRO A 225 -1.23 13.22 -14.94
CA PRO A 225 -1.23 12.46 -13.68
C PRO A 225 -0.18 12.96 -12.68
N GLY A 226 1.01 13.34 -13.20
CA GLY A 226 2.11 13.86 -12.40
C GLY A 226 1.73 15.15 -11.68
N ALA A 227 1.13 16.12 -12.39
CA ALA A 227 0.67 17.36 -11.77
C ALA A 227 -0.44 17.12 -10.75
N THR A 228 -1.33 16.17 -11.01
CA THR A 228 -2.41 15.83 -10.09
C THR A 228 -1.86 15.24 -8.79
N ALA A 229 -0.97 14.23 -8.88
CA ALA A 229 -0.33 13.63 -7.72
C ALA A 229 0.49 14.66 -6.92
N GLY A 230 1.30 15.48 -7.60
CA GLY A 230 2.11 16.53 -6.97
C GLY A 230 1.28 17.61 -6.27
N ARG A 231 0.16 18.03 -6.84
CA ARG A 231 -0.77 18.95 -6.20
C ARG A 231 -1.36 18.36 -4.91
N LEU A 232 -1.78 17.11 -4.93
CA LEU A 232 -2.31 16.42 -3.75
C LEU A 232 -1.22 16.16 -2.69
N ALA A 233 -0.01 15.81 -3.10
CA ALA A 233 1.13 15.68 -2.19
C ALA A 233 1.48 17.01 -1.50
N SER A 234 1.53 18.12 -2.26
CA SER A 234 1.76 19.46 -1.71
C SER A 234 0.66 19.88 -0.73
N MET A 235 -0.58 19.51 -1.02
CA MET A 235 -1.72 19.77 -0.14
C MET A 235 -1.62 18.98 1.16
N GLY A 236 -1.30 17.69 1.11
CA GLY A 236 -1.10 16.86 2.29
C GLY A 236 0.04 17.36 3.19
N ALA A 237 1.04 17.99 2.59
CA ALA A 237 2.17 18.60 3.28
C ALA A 237 1.84 19.98 3.90
N HIS A 238 0.65 20.54 3.67
CA HIS A 238 0.30 21.87 4.17
C HIS A 238 0.25 21.89 5.72
N PRO A 239 0.85 22.90 6.38
CA PRO A 239 0.92 22.97 7.86
C PRO A 239 -0.42 22.84 8.58
N ALA A 240 -1.52 23.35 7.96
CA ALA A 240 -2.86 23.24 8.54
C ALA A 240 -3.42 21.81 8.61
N LEU A 241 -2.79 20.84 7.92
CA LEU A 241 -3.10 19.43 7.97
C LEU A 241 -2.04 18.62 8.72
N SER A 242 -0.94 19.27 9.16
CA SER A 242 0.11 18.64 9.95
C SER A 242 -0.38 18.38 11.37
N ARG A 243 0.00 17.24 11.94
CA ARG A 243 -0.30 16.93 13.34
C ARG A 243 0.67 17.68 14.25
N SER A 244 0.13 18.41 15.21
CA SER A 244 0.91 18.81 16.39
C SER A 244 1.32 17.51 17.11
N ARG A 245 2.61 17.29 17.29
CA ARG A 245 3.16 16.21 18.12
C ARG A 245 2.85 16.49 19.58
#